data_8262faba6164d776e270047d9f99fc4a
#
_entry.id   8262faba6164d776e270047d9f99fc4a
#
_cell.length_a   1.000
_cell.length_b   1.000
_cell.length_c   1.000
_cell.angle_alpha   90.00
_cell.angle_beta   90.00
_cell.angle_gamma   90.00
#
_symmetry.space_group_name_H-M   'P 1'
#
loop_
_entity.id
_entity.type
_entity.pdbx_description
1 polymer ?
#
loop_
_entity_poly.entity_id
_entity_poly.type
_entity_poly.pdbx_seq_one_letter_code
_entity_poly.pdbx_strand_id
1 'polypeptide(L)'
;MPGTKYLGEHQPLTGLLTEYYAKGGKVAAICAAPSVFAKLGFLKNRKATSYPSFMDQLDGAETCEDPVVVDGNVTTSRGLGTAVPFALSLIAQLVGEEKAQEIAESIVYRDRGL
;
A
#
# COMPACT_ATOMS: atom_id res chain seq x y z
N MET A 1 -5.93 -1.04 16.06
CA MET A 1 -5.04 0.06 15.66
C MET A 1 -5.81 1.36 15.60
N PRO A 2 -5.72 2.13 16.66
CA PRO A 2 -6.47 3.38 16.74
C PRO A 2 -6.04 4.40 15.68
N GLY A 3 -4.77 4.41 15.29
CA GLY A 3 -4.28 5.31 14.24
C GLY A 3 -4.99 5.12 12.91
N THR A 4 -5.20 3.87 12.48
CA THR A 4 -5.91 3.57 11.23
C THR A 4 -7.36 4.03 11.29
N LYS A 5 -8.02 3.82 12.43
CA LYS A 5 -9.39 4.30 12.63
C LYS A 5 -9.45 5.83 12.51
N TYR A 6 -8.53 6.54 13.17
CA TYR A 6 -8.50 7.99 13.11
C TYR A 6 -8.22 8.51 11.71
N LEU A 7 -7.32 7.87 10.96
CA LEU A 7 -7.07 8.24 9.57
C LEU A 7 -8.35 8.11 8.73
N GLY A 8 -9.07 7.01 8.90
CA GLY A 8 -10.30 6.79 8.16
C GLY A 8 -11.45 7.74 8.53
N GLU A 9 -11.39 8.32 9.73
CA GLU A 9 -12.39 9.26 10.22
C GLU A 9 -12.00 10.72 9.99
N HIS A 10 -10.78 11.00 9.58
CA HIS A 10 -10.31 12.36 9.36
C HIS A 10 -10.76 12.87 7.99
N GLN A 11 -11.87 13.58 7.96
CA GLN A 11 -12.50 14.01 6.72
C GLN A 11 -11.62 14.85 5.78
N PRO A 12 -10.81 15.82 6.27
CA PRO A 12 -9.90 16.54 5.38
C PRO A 12 -8.92 15.62 4.65
N LEU A 13 -8.40 14.59 5.33
CA LEU A 13 -7.48 13.63 4.73
C LEU A 13 -8.20 12.74 3.73
N THR A 14 -9.34 12.15 4.10
CA THR A 14 -10.06 11.24 3.21
C THR A 14 -10.60 11.97 1.99
N GLY A 15 -11.00 13.23 2.14
CA GLY A 15 -11.41 14.06 1.02
C GLY A 15 -10.26 14.33 0.04
N LEU A 16 -9.07 14.66 0.58
CA LEU A 16 -7.88 14.89 -0.23
C LEU A 16 -7.45 13.61 -0.98
N LEU A 17 -7.45 12.47 -0.28
CA LEU A 17 -7.12 11.18 -0.88
C LEU A 17 -8.08 10.83 -2.01
N THR A 18 -9.37 11.02 -1.78
CA THR A 18 -10.40 10.73 -2.78
C THR A 18 -10.20 11.56 -4.03
N GLU A 19 -9.94 12.85 -3.86
CA GLU A 19 -9.69 13.75 -4.97
C GLU A 19 -8.43 13.37 -5.74
N TYR A 20 -7.35 13.09 -5.02
CA TYR A 20 -6.08 12.71 -5.63
C TYR A 20 -6.20 11.38 -6.38
N TYR A 21 -6.84 10.40 -5.78
CA TYR A 21 -7.09 9.10 -6.40
C TYR A 21 -7.92 9.24 -7.68
N ALA A 22 -8.96 10.07 -7.63
CA ALA A 22 -9.83 10.28 -8.80
C ALA A 22 -9.08 10.88 -9.99
N LYS A 23 -8.01 11.61 -9.73
CA LYS A 23 -7.13 12.18 -10.77
C LYS A 23 -6.08 11.19 -11.27
N GLY A 24 -6.12 9.94 -10.83
CA GLY A 24 -5.12 8.93 -11.19
C GLY A 24 -3.85 8.98 -10.37
N GLY A 25 -3.85 9.72 -9.26
CA GLY A 25 -2.69 9.80 -8.38
C GLY A 25 -2.36 8.47 -7.72
N LYS A 26 -1.07 8.22 -7.50
CA LYS A 26 -0.62 7.00 -6.84
C LYS A 26 -0.86 7.10 -5.34
N VAL A 27 -1.51 6.07 -4.78
CA VAL A 27 -1.77 5.96 -3.35
C VAL A 27 -1.17 4.67 -2.81
N ALA A 28 -0.72 4.69 -1.57
CA ALA A 28 -0.06 3.54 -0.97
C ALA A 28 -0.41 3.42 0.51
N ALA A 29 -0.54 2.20 0.99
CA ALA A 29 -0.85 1.93 2.39
C ALA A 29 -0.26 0.60 2.83
N ILE A 30 0.10 0.51 4.10
CA ILE A 30 0.73 -0.67 4.68
C ILE A 30 0.05 -1.04 6.00
N CYS A 31 0.13 -2.31 6.38
CA CYS A 31 -0.37 -2.85 7.63
C CYS A 31 -1.90 -2.81 7.68
N ALA A 32 -2.49 -2.06 8.62
CA ALA A 32 -3.94 -1.91 8.74
C ALA A 32 -4.51 -0.85 7.80
N ALA A 33 -3.69 0.09 7.34
CA ALA A 33 -4.13 1.24 6.56
C ALA A 33 -4.82 0.92 5.22
N PRO A 34 -4.53 -0.19 4.52
CA PRO A 34 -5.31 -0.55 3.33
C PRO A 34 -6.82 -0.63 3.58
N SER A 35 -7.26 -0.89 4.81
CA SER A 35 -8.69 -0.89 5.14
C SER A 35 -9.33 0.48 4.96
N VAL A 36 -8.56 1.57 5.09
CA VAL A 36 -9.04 2.92 4.80
C VAL A 36 -9.33 3.05 3.31
N PHE A 37 -8.46 2.53 2.46
CA PHE A 37 -8.68 2.54 1.01
C PHE A 37 -9.93 1.74 0.63
N ALA A 38 -10.15 0.62 1.30
CA ALA A 38 -11.37 -0.18 1.05
C ALA A 38 -12.62 0.63 1.36
N LYS A 39 -12.64 1.35 2.48
CA LYS A 39 -13.78 2.21 2.85
C LYS A 39 -14.01 3.32 1.83
N LEU A 40 -12.97 3.82 1.22
CA LEU A 40 -13.07 4.88 0.21
C LEU A 40 -13.42 4.34 -1.18
N GLY A 41 -13.53 3.04 -1.34
CA GLY A 41 -13.86 2.41 -2.62
C GLY A 41 -12.68 2.24 -3.56
N PHE A 42 -11.46 2.50 -3.10
CA PHE A 42 -10.26 2.44 -3.97
C PHE A 42 -9.87 1.01 -4.35
N LEU A 43 -10.30 0.02 -3.59
CA LEU A 43 -9.89 -1.37 -3.79
C LEU A 43 -10.88 -2.20 -4.59
N LYS A 44 -11.98 -1.60 -5.02
CA LYS A 44 -13.00 -2.32 -5.78
C LYS A 44 -12.41 -2.87 -7.08
N ASN A 45 -12.52 -4.19 -7.25
CA ASN A 45 -12.00 -4.91 -8.41
C ASN A 45 -10.48 -4.81 -8.57
N ARG A 46 -9.76 -4.54 -7.47
CA ARG A 46 -8.31 -4.49 -7.48
C ARG A 46 -7.71 -5.56 -6.58
N LYS A 47 -6.48 -5.96 -6.89
CA LYS A 47 -5.71 -6.82 -6.00
C LYS A 47 -5.16 -5.96 -4.86
N ALA A 48 -5.21 -6.51 -3.65
CA ALA A 48 -4.71 -5.80 -2.47
C ALA A 48 -4.35 -6.76 -1.35
N THR A 49 -3.52 -6.26 -0.44
CA THR A 49 -3.15 -6.98 0.77
C THR A 49 -3.16 -6.02 1.96
N SER A 50 -3.04 -6.57 3.15
CA SER A 50 -2.96 -5.80 4.40
C SER A 50 -2.36 -6.67 5.49
N TYR A 51 -2.29 -6.12 6.69
CA TYR A 51 -1.99 -6.92 7.87
C TYR A 51 -3.02 -8.06 7.98
N PRO A 52 -2.60 -9.29 8.34
CA PRO A 52 -3.50 -10.45 8.28
C PRO A 52 -4.88 -10.27 8.93
N SER A 53 -4.93 -9.64 10.09
CA SER A 53 -6.20 -9.47 10.82
C SER A 53 -7.13 -8.42 10.18
N PHE A 54 -6.68 -7.71 9.16
CA PHE A 54 -7.48 -6.71 8.44
C PHE A 54 -7.90 -7.16 7.04
N MET A 55 -7.50 -8.36 6.62
CA MET A 55 -7.82 -8.84 5.27
C MET A 55 -9.33 -8.90 5.01
N ASP A 56 -10.12 -9.22 6.03
CA ASP A 56 -11.58 -9.29 5.92
C ASP A 56 -12.24 -7.91 5.82
N GLN A 57 -11.47 -6.84 6.00
CA GLN A 57 -11.96 -5.46 5.87
C GLN A 57 -11.65 -4.86 4.50
N LEU A 58 -11.05 -5.62 3.59
CA LEU A 58 -10.72 -5.14 2.25
C LEU A 58 -11.87 -5.36 1.27
N ASP A 59 -13.01 -4.79 1.57
CA ASP A 59 -14.24 -4.97 0.79
C ASP A 59 -14.03 -4.60 -0.68
N GLY A 60 -14.46 -5.50 -1.55
CA GLY A 60 -14.39 -5.31 -2.99
C GLY A 60 -13.06 -5.71 -3.62
N ALA A 61 -12.03 -5.94 -2.81
CA ALA A 61 -10.70 -6.32 -3.31
C ALA A 61 -10.59 -7.81 -3.59
N GLU A 62 -9.75 -8.17 -4.56
CA GLU A 62 -9.23 -9.52 -4.69
C GLU A 62 -8.00 -9.58 -3.76
N THR A 63 -8.14 -10.22 -2.61
CA THR A 63 -7.09 -10.24 -1.61
C THR A 63 -6.01 -11.27 -1.95
N CYS A 64 -4.77 -10.95 -1.63
CA CYS A 64 -3.65 -11.86 -1.76
C CYS A 64 -2.66 -11.64 -0.62
N GLU A 65 -1.73 -12.58 -0.46
CA GLU A 65 -0.79 -12.56 0.67
C GLU A 65 0.63 -12.19 0.25
N ASP A 66 0.80 -11.64 -0.95
CA ASP A 66 2.11 -11.17 -1.39
C ASP A 66 2.61 -10.03 -0.51
N PRO A 67 3.93 -9.93 -0.28
CA PRO A 67 4.48 -8.88 0.57
C PRO A 67 4.12 -7.47 0.12
N VAL A 68 4.08 -7.24 -1.19
CA VAL A 68 3.71 -5.96 -1.78
C VAL A 68 2.81 -6.24 -2.97
N VAL A 69 1.70 -5.54 -3.06
CA VAL A 69 0.76 -5.69 -4.17
C VAL A 69 0.62 -4.33 -4.85
N VAL A 70 0.94 -4.28 -6.13
CA VAL A 70 0.79 -3.09 -6.97
C VAL A 70 -0.30 -3.38 -7.99
N ASP A 71 -1.37 -2.61 -7.96
CA ASP A 71 -2.45 -2.72 -8.94
C ASP A 71 -2.80 -1.33 -9.41
N GLY A 72 -2.36 -1.00 -10.63
CA GLY A 72 -2.55 0.34 -11.16
C GLY A 72 -1.87 1.39 -10.30
N ASN A 73 -2.64 2.34 -9.81
CA ASN A 73 -2.14 3.42 -8.96
C ASN A 73 -2.26 3.13 -7.45
N VAL A 74 -2.57 1.89 -7.08
CA VAL A 74 -2.71 1.51 -5.67
C VAL A 74 -1.64 0.49 -5.29
N THR A 75 -0.87 0.79 -4.26
CA THR A 75 0.14 -0.13 -3.71
C THR A 75 -0.21 -0.42 -2.25
N THR A 76 -0.29 -1.70 -1.90
CA THR A 76 -0.57 -2.13 -0.54
C THR A 76 0.48 -3.11 -0.07
N SER A 77 0.70 -3.20 1.24
CA SER A 77 1.67 -4.09 1.85
C SER A 77 1.21 -4.52 3.24
N ARG A 78 1.90 -5.46 3.87
CA ARG A 78 1.34 -6.20 4.99
C ARG A 78 1.78 -5.76 6.37
N GLY A 79 2.99 -5.29 6.54
CA GLY A 79 3.43 -4.90 7.87
C GLY A 79 4.92 -4.58 7.98
N LEU A 80 5.42 -4.52 9.20
CA LEU A 80 6.80 -4.16 9.45
C LEU A 80 7.79 -5.05 8.66
N GLY A 81 7.53 -6.35 8.59
CA GLY A 81 8.40 -7.28 7.87
C GLY A 81 8.42 -7.08 6.36
N THR A 82 7.48 -6.33 5.79
CA THR A 82 7.42 -6.04 4.36
C THR A 82 7.71 -4.57 4.05
N ALA A 83 8.09 -3.78 5.05
CA ALA A 83 8.25 -2.33 4.88
C ALA A 83 9.37 -1.96 3.90
N VAL A 84 10.49 -2.68 3.90
CA VAL A 84 11.59 -2.38 2.96
C VAL A 84 11.18 -2.68 1.52
N PRO A 85 10.68 -3.88 1.15
CA PRO A 85 10.20 -4.10 -0.22
C PRO A 85 9.07 -3.15 -0.60
N PHE A 86 8.20 -2.76 0.33
CA PHE A 86 7.17 -1.77 0.07
C PHE A 86 7.78 -0.43 -0.33
N ALA A 87 8.73 0.07 0.46
CA ALA A 87 9.42 1.33 0.16
C ALA A 87 10.16 1.28 -1.17
N LEU A 88 10.86 0.17 -1.45
CA LEU A 88 11.58 -0.01 -2.70
C LEU A 88 10.65 -0.03 -3.90
N SER A 89 9.47 -0.64 -3.76
CA SER A 89 8.45 -0.63 -4.80
C SER A 89 7.98 0.79 -5.12
N LEU A 90 7.77 1.62 -4.08
CA LEU A 90 7.37 3.01 -4.28
C LEU A 90 8.48 3.82 -4.96
N ILE A 91 9.73 3.60 -4.57
CA ILE A 91 10.87 4.26 -5.20
C ILE A 91 10.96 3.87 -6.68
N ALA A 92 10.80 2.58 -6.99
CA ALA A 92 10.83 2.11 -8.37
C ALA A 92 9.73 2.77 -9.22
N GLN A 93 8.54 2.92 -8.64
CA GLN A 93 7.42 3.56 -9.34
C GLN A 93 7.63 5.05 -9.57
N LEU A 94 8.29 5.74 -8.65
CA LEU A 94 8.42 7.21 -8.69
C LEU A 94 9.67 7.67 -9.41
N VAL A 95 10.80 6.96 -9.26
CA VAL A 95 12.09 7.40 -9.79
C VAL A 95 12.84 6.31 -10.58
N GLY A 96 12.24 5.15 -10.73
CA GLY A 96 12.77 4.08 -11.58
C GLY A 96 13.42 2.93 -10.83
N GLU A 97 13.46 1.79 -11.48
CA GLU A 97 13.97 0.53 -10.94
C GLU A 97 15.45 0.60 -10.61
N GLU A 98 16.23 1.30 -11.43
CA GLU A 98 17.66 1.45 -11.23
C GLU A 98 17.97 2.16 -9.90
N LYS A 99 17.22 3.21 -9.57
CA LYS A 99 17.38 3.93 -8.31
C LYS A 99 16.96 3.07 -7.12
N ALA A 100 15.91 2.30 -7.27
CA ALA A 100 15.47 1.37 -6.22
C ALA A 100 16.56 0.33 -5.95
N GLN A 101 17.18 -0.21 -6.98
CA GLN A 101 18.24 -1.19 -6.84
C GLN A 101 19.47 -0.59 -6.16
N GLU A 102 19.85 0.62 -6.53
CA GLU A 102 20.94 1.36 -5.91
C GLU A 102 20.72 1.54 -4.42
N ILE A 103 19.51 1.92 -4.02
CA ILE A 103 19.16 2.10 -2.61
C ILE A 103 19.14 0.76 -1.88
N ALA A 104 18.59 -0.29 -2.50
CA ALA A 104 18.59 -1.63 -1.90
C ALA A 104 20.02 -2.08 -1.56
N GLU A 105 20.95 -1.84 -2.46
CA GLU A 105 22.35 -2.16 -2.23
C GLU A 105 22.94 -1.35 -1.09
N SER A 106 22.63 -0.06 -1.03
CA SER A 106 23.19 0.83 -0.01
C SER A 106 22.72 0.50 1.40
N ILE A 107 21.50 -0.06 1.55
CA ILE A 107 20.96 -0.49 2.84
C ILE A 107 21.22 -1.97 3.11
N VAL A 108 21.95 -2.63 2.22
CA VAL A 108 22.27 -4.06 2.33
C VAL A 108 21.00 -4.93 2.36
N TYR A 109 19.96 -4.50 1.66
CA TYR A 109 18.75 -5.29 1.53
C TYR A 109 18.96 -6.38 0.49
N ARG A 110 18.61 -7.61 0.85
CA ARG A 110 18.63 -8.74 -0.09
C ARG A 110 17.27 -9.40 -0.06
N ASP A 111 16.73 -9.60 -1.25
CA ASP A 111 15.58 -10.46 -1.42
C ASP A 111 16.08 -11.90 -1.31
N ARG A 112 15.54 -12.64 -0.38
CA ARG A 112 15.93 -14.02 -0.13
C ARG A 112 15.00 -15.03 -0.78
N GLY A 113 14.11 -14.56 -1.63
CA GLY A 113 13.09 -15.42 -2.21
C GLY A 113 12.05 -15.87 -1.20
N LEU A 114 11.91 -15.10 -0.15
CA LEU A 114 10.98 -15.43 0.93
C LEU A 114 9.57 -15.03 0.57
#